data_cbac5ab4edf242b958f9270f60226992
#
_entry.id   cbac5ab4edf242b958f9270f60226992
#
_cell.length_a   1.000
_cell.length_b   1.000
_cell.length_c   1.000
_cell.angle_alpha   90.00
_cell.angle_beta   90.00
_cell.angle_gamma   90.00
#
_symmetry.space_group_name_H-M   'P 1'
#
loop_
_entity.id
_entity.type
_entity.pdbx_description
1 polymer ?
#
loop_
_entity_poly.entity_id
_entity_poly.type
_entity_poly.pdbx_seq_one_letter_code
_entity_poly.pdbx_strand_id
1 'polypeptide(L)'
;MTEVTPDQVFKEMPTYFQSEKAGSTKGNVQFDLSGDNGGKWWIKIAEGKAEAGKGEVESPNLTLIADAGDYVKIATGQLDPTAAFMSGKLKIKGDMGLAMKFASLFRRP
;
A
#
# COMPACT_ATOMS: atom_id res chain seq x y z
N MET A 1 -14.61 -13.18 15.85
CA MET A 1 -13.35 -12.79 15.23
C MET A 1 -13.58 -11.70 14.20
N THR A 2 -12.83 -10.62 14.30
CA THR A 2 -13.05 -9.48 13.43
C THR A 2 -12.25 -9.66 12.15
N GLU A 3 -12.94 -9.55 11.02
CA GLU A 3 -12.29 -9.62 9.74
C GLU A 3 -11.51 -8.33 9.47
N VAL A 4 -10.27 -8.45 8.99
CA VAL A 4 -9.46 -7.30 8.63
C VAL A 4 -9.93 -6.78 7.27
N THR A 5 -10.22 -5.50 7.20
CA THR A 5 -10.65 -4.84 5.95
C THR A 5 -9.56 -3.90 5.44
N PRO A 6 -9.57 -3.55 4.14
CA PRO A 6 -8.63 -2.56 3.62
C PRO A 6 -8.68 -1.24 4.40
N ASP A 7 -9.86 -0.81 4.79
CA ASP A 7 -10.02 0.43 5.55
C ASP A 7 -9.22 0.40 6.85
N GLN A 8 -9.27 -0.74 7.56
CA GLN A 8 -8.50 -0.92 8.77
C GLN A 8 -7.00 -0.93 8.49
N VAL A 9 -6.59 -1.59 7.40
CA VAL A 9 -5.19 -1.64 7.02
C VAL A 9 -4.63 -0.24 6.78
N PHE A 10 -5.33 0.57 5.98
CA PHE A 10 -4.86 1.92 5.67
C PHE A 10 -4.87 2.83 6.91
N LYS A 11 -5.82 2.63 7.79
CA LYS A 11 -5.91 3.40 9.01
C LYS A 11 -4.71 3.15 9.93
N GLU A 12 -4.20 1.93 9.93
CA GLU A 12 -3.08 1.54 10.79
C GLU A 12 -1.71 1.64 10.13
N MET A 13 -1.64 1.71 8.80
CA MET A 13 -0.38 1.72 8.07
C MET A 13 0.59 2.81 8.55
N PRO A 14 0.16 4.05 8.81
CA PRO A 14 1.10 5.06 9.29
C PRO A 14 1.82 4.66 10.57
N THR A 15 1.19 3.86 11.42
CA THR A 15 1.78 3.37 12.68
C THR A 15 2.96 2.43 12.39
N TYR A 16 2.91 1.70 11.29
CA TYR A 16 3.96 0.72 10.94
C TYR A 16 5.01 1.31 10.00
N PHE A 17 4.91 2.59 9.69
CA PHE A 17 5.87 3.24 8.81
C PHE A 17 7.23 3.39 9.50
N GLN A 18 8.28 2.99 8.79
CA GLN A 18 9.65 3.06 9.31
C GLN A 18 10.35 4.30 8.78
N SER A 19 10.20 5.41 9.50
CA SER A 19 10.73 6.70 9.06
C SER A 19 12.25 6.69 8.87
N GLU A 20 12.97 5.92 9.67
CA GLU A 20 14.43 5.82 9.55
C GLU A 20 14.87 5.17 8.24
N LYS A 21 14.01 4.35 7.64
CA LYS A 21 14.31 3.72 6.36
C LYS A 21 13.86 4.59 5.18
N ALA A 22 12.95 5.51 5.42
CA ALA A 22 12.41 6.37 4.37
C ALA A 22 13.45 7.39 3.88
N GLY A 23 14.23 7.95 4.78
CA GLY A 23 15.22 8.96 4.43
C GLY A 23 14.56 10.13 3.69
N SER A 24 15.02 10.38 2.47
CA SER A 24 14.47 11.42 1.61
C SER A 24 13.37 10.92 0.67
N THR A 25 12.89 9.69 0.85
CA THR A 25 11.85 9.12 0.00
C THR A 25 10.59 9.96 0.05
N LYS A 26 10.03 10.22 -1.12
CA LYS A 26 8.90 11.11 -1.27
C LYS A 26 8.04 10.61 -2.43
N GLY A 27 6.74 10.59 -2.24
CA GLY A 27 5.85 10.19 -3.32
C GLY A 27 4.43 9.92 -2.85
N ASN A 28 3.53 9.91 -3.82
CA ASN A 28 2.12 9.63 -3.60
C ASN A 28 1.80 8.26 -4.19
N VAL A 29 1.19 7.41 -3.40
CA VAL A 29 0.81 6.06 -3.83
C VAL A 29 -0.70 5.95 -3.83
N GLN A 30 -1.26 5.55 -4.97
CA GLN A 30 -2.70 5.31 -5.13
C GLN A 30 -2.97 3.81 -5.07
N PHE A 31 -4.00 3.43 -4.34
CA PHE A 31 -4.43 2.04 -4.24
C PHE A 31 -5.82 1.90 -4.82
N ASP A 32 -5.96 1.07 -5.86
CA ASP A 32 -7.24 0.74 -6.47
C ASP A 32 -7.55 -0.71 -6.14
N LEU A 33 -8.50 -0.93 -5.25
CA LEU A 33 -8.86 -2.26 -4.79
C LEU A 33 -10.24 -2.64 -5.31
N SER A 34 -10.35 -3.84 -5.87
CA SER A 34 -11.59 -4.33 -6.44
C SER A 34 -12.25 -5.38 -5.55
N GLY A 35 -13.49 -5.75 -5.87
CA GLY A 35 -14.22 -6.79 -5.17
C GLY A 35 -14.90 -6.29 -3.89
N ASP A 36 -15.29 -7.23 -3.05
CA ASP A 36 -15.94 -6.91 -1.78
C ASP A 36 -14.98 -6.12 -0.89
N ASN A 37 -15.49 -5.08 -0.26
CA ASN A 37 -14.71 -4.14 0.55
C ASN A 37 -13.66 -3.38 -0.26
N GLY A 38 -13.79 -3.38 -1.58
CA GLY A 38 -12.91 -2.62 -2.44
C GLY A 38 -13.17 -1.13 -2.39
N GLY A 39 -12.30 -0.37 -3.01
CA GLY A 39 -12.38 1.08 -3.03
C GLY A 39 -11.03 1.66 -3.40
N LYS A 40 -10.89 2.96 -3.17
CA LYS A 40 -9.66 3.66 -3.46
C LYS A 40 -9.10 4.29 -2.20
N TRP A 41 -7.81 4.12 -2.00
CA TRP A 41 -7.08 4.72 -0.87
C TRP A 41 -5.77 5.28 -1.40
N TRP A 42 -5.13 6.12 -0.61
CA TRP A 42 -3.84 6.68 -0.97
C TRP A 42 -2.92 6.78 0.25
N ILE A 43 -1.63 6.78 -0.02
CA ILE A 43 -0.62 7.04 1.01
C ILE A 43 0.36 8.06 0.45
N LYS A 44 0.60 9.12 1.22
CA LYS A 44 1.60 10.13 0.89
C LYS A 44 2.80 9.94 1.80
N ILE A 45 3.98 9.90 1.20
CA ILE A 45 5.23 9.77 1.95
C ILE A 45 6.05 11.02 1.68
N ALA A 46 6.43 11.71 2.74
CA ALA A 46 7.26 12.90 2.65
C ALA A 46 7.87 13.20 4.02
N GLU A 47 9.11 13.67 4.02
CA GLU A 47 9.78 14.16 5.22
C GLU A 47 9.78 13.16 6.39
N GLY A 48 9.96 11.88 6.07
CA GLY A 48 10.01 10.82 7.06
C GLY A 48 8.67 10.48 7.68
N LYS A 49 7.57 10.89 7.02
CA LYS A 49 6.21 10.63 7.53
C LYS A 49 5.35 9.98 6.45
N ALA A 50 4.38 9.21 6.88
CA ALA A 50 3.39 8.61 6.01
C ALA A 50 2.00 9.05 6.44
N GLU A 51 1.18 9.40 5.48
CA GLU A 51 -0.19 9.82 5.70
C GLU A 51 -1.10 9.01 4.79
N ALA A 52 -2.19 8.50 5.30
CA ALA A 52 -3.12 7.68 4.53
C ALA A 52 -4.50 8.32 4.52
N GLY A 53 -5.20 8.13 3.41
CA GLY A 53 -6.57 8.63 3.27
C GLY A 53 -7.35 7.80 2.28
N LYS A 54 -8.64 8.10 2.17
CA LYS A 54 -9.55 7.40 1.28
C LYS A 54 -9.84 8.29 0.06
N GLY A 55 -9.97 7.65 -1.11
CA GLY A 55 -10.25 8.35 -2.35
C GLY A 55 -9.06 8.37 -3.28
N GLU A 56 -9.04 9.35 -4.17
CA GLU A 56 -7.96 9.48 -5.15
C GLU A 56 -6.98 10.58 -4.73
N VAL A 57 -5.70 10.32 -4.98
CA VAL A 57 -4.66 11.33 -4.75
C VAL A 57 -4.28 11.96 -6.08
N GLU A 58 -3.94 13.25 -6.06
CA GLU A 58 -3.48 13.93 -7.26
C GLU A 58 -2.10 13.45 -7.67
N SER A 59 -1.92 13.25 -8.97
CA SER A 59 -0.63 12.92 -9.56
C SER A 59 0.10 11.79 -8.83
N PRO A 60 -0.48 10.60 -8.73
CA PRO A 60 0.20 9.51 -8.05
C PRO A 60 1.49 9.13 -8.77
N ASN A 61 2.55 8.96 -8.00
CA ASN A 61 3.82 8.48 -8.54
C ASN A 61 3.76 6.97 -8.78
N LEU A 62 2.87 6.30 -8.07
CA LEU A 62 2.74 4.86 -8.11
C LEU A 62 1.27 4.50 -7.89
N THR A 63 0.77 3.55 -8.67
CA THR A 63 -0.58 3.00 -8.48
C THR A 63 -0.50 1.50 -8.32
N LEU A 64 -1.10 1.00 -7.25
CA LEU A 64 -1.18 -0.43 -6.97
C LEU A 64 -2.63 -0.88 -7.15
N ILE A 65 -2.82 -1.93 -7.95
CA ILE A 65 -4.14 -2.44 -8.28
C ILE A 65 -4.22 -3.92 -7.86
N ALA A 66 -5.20 -4.24 -7.03
CA ALA A 66 -5.37 -5.61 -6.54
C ALA A 66 -6.81 -5.83 -6.11
N ASP A 67 -7.18 -7.10 -5.90
CA ASP A 67 -8.42 -7.43 -5.21
C ASP A 67 -8.25 -7.06 -3.74
N ALA A 68 -9.31 -6.56 -3.11
CA ALA A 68 -9.26 -6.13 -1.72
C ALA A 68 -8.83 -7.24 -0.77
N GLY A 69 -9.33 -8.46 -0.98
CA GLY A 69 -8.94 -9.60 -0.15
C GLY A 69 -7.47 -9.95 -0.31
N ASP A 70 -6.96 -9.91 -1.54
CA ASP A 70 -5.54 -10.16 -1.81
C ASP A 70 -4.67 -9.08 -1.17
N TYR A 71 -5.10 -7.82 -1.24
CA TYR A 71 -4.34 -6.74 -0.62
C TYR A 71 -4.24 -6.91 0.90
N VAL A 72 -5.33 -7.30 1.55
CA VAL A 72 -5.32 -7.56 2.99
C VAL A 72 -4.34 -8.68 3.33
N LYS A 73 -4.29 -9.73 2.51
CA LYS A 73 -3.34 -10.82 2.72
C LYS A 73 -1.89 -10.35 2.59
N ILE A 74 -1.63 -9.45 1.64
CA ILE A 74 -0.30 -8.86 1.49
C ILE A 74 0.04 -8.02 2.72
N ALA A 75 -0.88 -7.19 3.15
CA ALA A 75 -0.65 -6.29 4.28
C ALA A 75 -0.44 -7.03 5.60
N THR A 76 -1.09 -8.17 5.77
CA THR A 76 -0.97 -8.96 7.00
C THR A 76 0.11 -10.03 6.94
N GLY A 77 0.88 -10.09 5.84
CA GLY A 77 1.97 -11.02 5.71
C GLY A 77 1.59 -12.42 5.24
N GLN A 78 0.34 -12.65 4.88
CA GLN A 78 -0.13 -13.95 4.40
C GLN A 78 0.19 -14.21 2.94
N LEU A 79 0.41 -13.15 2.17
CA LEU A 79 0.75 -13.25 0.75
C LEU A 79 1.95 -12.36 0.47
N ASP A 80 2.98 -12.93 -0.13
CA ASP A 80 4.17 -12.17 -0.48
C ASP A 80 3.87 -11.21 -1.64
N PRO A 81 4.25 -9.91 -1.53
CA PRO A 81 3.99 -8.96 -2.61
C PRO A 81 4.62 -9.34 -3.94
N THR A 82 5.84 -9.89 -3.91
CA THR A 82 6.52 -10.31 -5.14
C THR A 82 5.78 -11.47 -5.80
N ALA A 83 5.35 -12.45 -5.02
CA ALA A 83 4.58 -13.57 -5.52
C ALA A 83 3.23 -13.10 -6.09
N ALA A 84 2.59 -12.16 -5.42
CA ALA A 84 1.32 -11.59 -5.89
C ALA A 84 1.50 -10.88 -7.23
N PHE A 85 2.58 -10.12 -7.37
CA PHE A 85 2.88 -9.41 -8.61
C PHE A 85 3.13 -10.41 -9.76
N MET A 86 3.92 -11.43 -9.52
CA MET A 86 4.25 -12.42 -10.54
C MET A 86 3.06 -13.27 -10.96
N SER A 87 2.11 -13.50 -10.06
CA SER A 87 0.91 -14.28 -10.38
C SER A 87 -0.24 -13.43 -10.94
N GLY A 88 -0.02 -12.12 -11.08
CA GLY A 88 -1.04 -11.21 -11.61
C GLY A 88 -2.09 -10.75 -10.60
N LYS A 89 -1.93 -11.09 -9.34
CA LYS A 89 -2.84 -10.65 -8.27
C LYS A 89 -2.59 -9.21 -7.85
N LEU A 90 -1.39 -8.71 -8.07
CA LEU A 90 -1.02 -7.33 -7.81
C LEU A 90 -0.48 -6.71 -9.09
N LYS A 91 -1.07 -5.61 -9.51
CA LYS A 91 -0.59 -4.84 -10.66
C LYS A 91 0.02 -3.55 -10.18
N ILE A 92 1.12 -3.17 -10.79
CA ILE A 92 1.87 -1.97 -10.41
C ILE A 92 2.03 -1.08 -11.63
N LYS A 93 1.65 0.19 -11.47
CA LYS A 93 1.82 1.20 -12.52
C LYS A 93 2.59 2.38 -11.94
N GLY A 94 3.52 2.92 -12.73
CA GLY A 94 4.27 4.10 -12.33
C GLY A 94 5.69 3.78 -11.94
N ASP A 95 6.16 4.44 -10.89
CA ASP A 95 7.56 4.34 -10.45
C ASP A 95 7.87 3.00 -9.78
N MET A 96 8.52 2.11 -10.50
CA MET A 96 8.89 0.78 -9.99
C MET A 96 9.92 0.87 -8.86
N GLY A 97 10.80 1.86 -8.89
CA GLY A 97 11.74 2.07 -7.80
C GLY A 97 11.03 2.40 -6.50
N LEU A 98 10.02 3.25 -6.58
CA LEU A 98 9.20 3.58 -5.43
C LEU A 98 8.41 2.35 -4.95
N ALA A 99 7.91 1.53 -5.88
CA ALA A 99 7.18 0.32 -5.52
C ALA A 99 8.04 -0.64 -4.70
N MET A 100 9.27 -0.86 -5.13
CA MET A 100 10.20 -1.73 -4.41
C MET A 100 10.55 -1.16 -3.04
N LYS A 101 10.77 0.14 -2.97
CA LYS A 101 11.10 0.80 -1.73
C LYS A 101 9.91 0.82 -0.78
N PHE A 102 8.71 1.05 -1.32
CA PHE A 102 7.47 1.11 -0.54
C PHE A 102 7.28 -0.15 0.32
N ALA A 103 7.54 -1.32 -0.26
CA ALA A 103 7.36 -2.58 0.45
C ALA A 103 8.25 -2.67 1.70
N SER A 104 9.42 -2.03 1.69
CA SER A 104 10.35 -2.07 2.81
C SER A 104 10.11 -0.98 3.85
N LEU A 105 9.26 0.01 3.54
CA LEU A 105 9.01 1.14 4.43
C LEU A 105 7.99 0.85 5.53
N PHE A 106 7.20 -0.18 5.37
CA PHE A 106 6.18 -0.53 6.35
C PHE A 106 6.47 -1.88 6.99
N ARG A 107 6.47 -1.90 8.33
CA ARG A 107 6.59 -3.15 9.06
C ARG A 107 5.29 -3.91 8.94
N ARG A 108 5.37 -5.23 8.92
CA ARG A 108 4.17 -6.06 8.98
C ARG A 108 3.74 -6.22 10.43
N PRO A 109 2.42 -6.17 10.66
CA PRO A 109 1.90 -6.41 12.01
C PRO A 109 2.12 -7.85 12.47
#